data_af21afffe46aef3b232fb87f53f8bd77
#
_entry.id   af21afffe46aef3b232fb87f53f8bd77
#
_cell.length_a   1.000
_cell.length_b   1.000
_cell.length_c   1.000
_cell.angle_alpha   90.00
_cell.angle_beta   90.00
_cell.angle_gamma   90.00
#
_symmetry.space_group_name_H-M   'P 1'
#
loop_
_entity.id
_entity.type
_entity.pdbx_description
1 polymer ?
#
loop_
_entity_poly.entity_id
_entity_poly.type
_entity_poly.pdbx_seq_one_letter_code
_entity_poly.pdbx_strand_id
1 'polypeptide(L)'
;GGVVVLDVAGELNWNGQSVNVAGRGFRGAGAVQWPGNADANNPPDYVATLASNQHSTKAEGIAGTPRWVFNQETSVRLDNGGTWAGYAGGDTGRGAPGNAGGGGDNRNGTRDNGGGGGGGNATFGGFGAYGWKNGGWAGTFTVADFDLRGIGGAAFASPAPARVVMGGGGGAGGNNNSGADPVNSSGGAGGGVVIVRAGSMSGV
;
A
#
# COMPACT_ATOMS: atom_id res chain seq x y z
N GLY A 1 -12.80 9.84 5.23
CA GLY A 1 -13.09 9.44 3.87
C GLY A 1 -12.64 10.50 2.88
N GLY A 2 -12.10 10.07 1.75
CA GLY A 2 -11.49 10.93 0.77
C GLY A 2 -12.34 11.17 -0.46
N VAL A 3 -13.63 11.39 -0.30
CA VAL A 3 -14.54 11.72 -1.42
C VAL A 3 -15.11 13.11 -1.19
N VAL A 4 -14.91 13.98 -2.17
CA VAL A 4 -15.53 15.31 -2.25
C VAL A 4 -16.47 15.31 -3.43
N VAL A 5 -17.71 15.72 -3.22
CA VAL A 5 -18.71 15.90 -4.28
C VAL A 5 -19.18 17.34 -4.28
N LEU A 6 -18.99 18.01 -5.40
CA LEU A 6 -19.49 19.35 -5.66
C LEU A 6 -20.58 19.25 -6.74
N ASP A 7 -21.79 19.65 -6.41
CA ASP A 7 -22.93 19.69 -7.34
C ASP A 7 -23.45 21.14 -7.41
N VAL A 8 -23.20 21.80 -8.52
CA VAL A 8 -23.48 23.22 -8.71
C VAL A 8 -24.39 23.39 -9.91
N ALA A 9 -25.57 23.96 -9.70
CA ALA A 9 -26.56 24.13 -10.76
C ALA A 9 -26.15 25.13 -11.86
N GLY A 10 -25.16 25.98 -11.59
CA GLY A 10 -24.66 27.00 -12.50
C GLY A 10 -23.16 26.92 -12.68
N GLU A 11 -22.50 28.07 -12.61
CA GLU A 11 -21.04 28.19 -12.70
C GLU A 11 -20.37 27.88 -11.35
N LEU A 12 -19.34 27.03 -11.38
CA LEU A 12 -18.37 26.88 -10.29
C LEU A 12 -17.14 27.74 -10.58
N ASN A 13 -16.99 28.80 -9.81
CA ASN A 13 -15.77 29.62 -9.91
C ASN A 13 -14.80 29.20 -8.78
N TRP A 14 -13.66 28.67 -9.17
CA TRP A 14 -12.61 28.26 -8.24
C TRP A 14 -11.91 29.43 -7.55
N ASN A 15 -11.92 30.61 -8.16
CA ASN A 15 -11.25 31.80 -7.62
C ASN A 15 -9.82 31.52 -7.15
N GLY A 16 -9.06 30.74 -7.90
CA GLY A 16 -7.71 30.32 -7.53
C GLY A 16 -7.62 29.29 -6.39
N GLN A 17 -8.76 28.77 -5.92
CA GLN A 17 -8.79 27.73 -4.88
C GLN A 17 -8.68 26.34 -5.49
N SER A 18 -8.31 25.36 -4.66
CA SER A 18 -8.19 23.96 -5.07
C SER A 18 -8.76 23.03 -4.01
N VAL A 19 -9.16 21.83 -4.47
CA VAL A 19 -9.52 20.72 -3.57
C VAL A 19 -8.38 19.69 -3.60
N ASN A 20 -7.75 19.47 -2.46
CA ASN A 20 -6.67 18.51 -2.32
C ASN A 20 -7.16 17.27 -1.56
N VAL A 21 -7.15 16.13 -2.24
CA VAL A 21 -7.50 14.81 -1.69
C VAL A 21 -6.31 13.83 -1.72
N ALA A 22 -5.09 14.35 -1.80
CA ALA A 22 -3.89 13.53 -1.71
C ALA A 22 -3.82 12.83 -0.34
N GLY A 23 -3.50 11.53 -0.34
CA GLY A 23 -3.47 10.72 0.88
C GLY A 23 -4.84 10.49 1.54
N ARG A 24 -5.94 10.77 0.84
CA ARG A 24 -7.31 10.60 1.35
C ARG A 24 -8.04 9.39 0.77
N GLY A 25 -7.34 8.55 0.01
CA GLY A 25 -7.84 7.31 -0.55
C GLY A 25 -7.79 6.14 0.44
N PHE A 26 -7.56 4.95 -0.08
CA PHE A 26 -7.35 3.78 0.75
C PHE A 26 -6.08 3.91 1.58
N ARG A 27 -6.13 3.41 2.82
CA ARG A 27 -5.02 3.55 3.76
C ARG A 27 -3.85 2.65 3.39
N GLY A 28 -2.65 3.12 3.69
CA GLY A 28 -1.45 2.30 3.60
C GLY A 28 -1.45 1.16 4.64
N ALA A 29 -0.62 0.18 4.39
CA ALA A 29 -0.39 -0.92 5.33
C ALA A 29 0.34 -0.42 6.58
N GLY A 30 -0.10 -0.86 7.75
CA GLY A 30 0.62 -0.67 8.99
C GLY A 30 1.79 -1.67 9.09
N ALA A 31 3.01 -1.19 9.21
CA ALA A 31 4.17 -2.04 9.36
C ALA A 31 4.19 -2.78 10.68
N VAL A 32 4.75 -3.97 10.65
CA VAL A 32 5.00 -4.82 11.82
C VAL A 32 6.47 -5.19 11.83
N GLN A 33 7.09 -5.09 12.99
CA GLN A 33 8.44 -5.60 13.17
C GLN A 33 8.37 -7.11 13.43
N TRP A 34 9.14 -7.85 12.66
CA TRP A 34 9.29 -9.28 12.87
C TRP A 34 10.63 -9.56 13.54
N PRO A 35 10.68 -10.42 14.57
CA PRO A 35 11.93 -10.82 15.16
C PRO A 35 12.77 -11.56 14.12
N GLY A 36 13.92 -11.03 13.78
CA GLY A 36 14.82 -11.40 12.72
C GLY A 36 14.95 -12.88 12.34
N ASN A 37 15.68 -13.17 11.29
CA ASN A 37 15.94 -14.49 10.72
C ASN A 37 14.69 -15.30 10.33
N ALA A 38 14.14 -14.87 9.24
CA ALA A 38 13.24 -15.67 8.48
C ALA A 38 13.80 -17.05 8.18
N ASP A 39 12.93 -18.03 8.11
CA ASP A 39 13.29 -19.39 7.72
C ASP A 39 13.94 -19.41 6.33
N ALA A 40 15.15 -19.92 6.23
CA ALA A 40 15.93 -19.98 5.00
C ALA A 40 15.23 -20.73 3.84
N ASN A 41 14.21 -21.48 4.15
CA ASN A 41 13.50 -22.36 3.21
C ASN A 41 12.13 -21.86 2.79
N ASN A 42 11.70 -20.68 3.29
CA ASN A 42 10.36 -20.18 2.96
C ASN A 42 10.38 -19.49 1.60
N PRO A 43 9.65 -20.00 0.62
CA PRO A 43 9.52 -19.30 -0.65
C PRO A 43 8.77 -17.98 -0.44
N PRO A 44 9.03 -16.99 -1.27
CA PRO A 44 8.31 -15.72 -1.19
C PRO A 44 6.84 -15.93 -1.47
N ASP A 45 6.00 -15.73 -0.47
CA ASP A 45 4.58 -15.96 -0.59
C ASP A 45 3.83 -14.73 -1.07
N TYR A 46 2.96 -14.93 -2.05
CA TYR A 46 2.02 -13.90 -2.47
C TYR A 46 0.91 -13.68 -1.44
N VAL A 47 0.60 -14.72 -0.67
CA VAL A 47 -0.38 -14.72 0.42
C VAL A 47 0.25 -15.42 1.60
N ALA A 48 0.26 -14.78 2.75
CA ALA A 48 0.74 -15.37 3.98
C ALA A 48 -0.15 -15.00 5.16
N THR A 49 -0.32 -15.92 6.08
CA THR A 49 -1.07 -15.68 7.31
C THR A 49 -0.20 -14.94 8.33
N LEU A 50 -0.82 -14.35 9.34
CA LEU A 50 -0.13 -13.70 10.46
C LEU A 50 0.80 -14.63 11.25
N ALA A 51 0.63 -15.93 11.13
CA ALA A 51 1.53 -16.90 11.76
C ALA A 51 2.91 -16.94 11.09
N SER A 52 3.03 -16.37 9.90
CA SER A 52 4.28 -16.21 9.19
C SER A 52 4.97 -14.94 9.65
N ASN A 53 6.10 -15.07 10.33
CA ASN A 53 6.90 -13.92 10.87
C ASN A 53 7.81 -13.27 9.84
N GLN A 54 7.48 -13.35 8.56
CA GLN A 54 8.42 -13.00 7.51
C GLN A 54 7.86 -12.00 6.52
N HIS A 55 6.54 -11.92 6.44
CA HIS A 55 5.85 -11.16 5.43
C HIS A 55 5.20 -9.92 6.01
N SER A 56 5.40 -8.80 5.34
CA SER A 56 4.79 -7.53 5.74
C SER A 56 3.35 -7.41 5.26
N THR A 57 2.64 -6.49 5.88
CA THR A 57 1.21 -6.27 5.67
C THR A 57 0.95 -5.68 4.28
N LYS A 58 -0.11 -6.18 3.64
CA LYS A 58 -0.70 -5.60 2.43
C LYS A 58 -1.51 -4.36 2.77
N ALA A 59 -1.68 -3.48 1.82
CA ALA A 59 -2.45 -2.25 2.02
C ALA A 59 -3.96 -2.47 1.91
N GLU A 60 -4.71 -1.44 2.26
CA GLU A 60 -6.14 -1.34 2.00
C GLU A 60 -6.40 -0.99 0.52
N GLY A 61 -7.46 -1.55 -0.03
CA GLY A 61 -7.88 -1.31 -1.40
C GLY A 61 -9.30 -1.81 -1.66
N ILE A 62 -9.68 -1.89 -2.92
CA ILE A 62 -11.02 -2.38 -3.31
C ILE A 62 -11.31 -3.82 -2.90
N ALA A 63 -10.27 -4.62 -2.63
CA ALA A 63 -10.42 -5.99 -2.16
C ALA A 63 -10.78 -6.08 -0.68
N GLY A 64 -10.49 -5.04 0.10
CA GLY A 64 -10.80 -5.00 1.53
C GLY A 64 -9.79 -4.22 2.36
N THR A 65 -9.88 -4.44 3.67
CA THR A 65 -9.04 -3.80 4.70
C THR A 65 -8.22 -4.85 5.42
N PRO A 66 -6.89 -4.72 5.49
CA PRO A 66 -6.04 -5.62 6.25
C PRO A 66 -6.17 -5.37 7.76
N ARG A 67 -5.62 -6.27 8.57
CA ARG A 67 -5.60 -6.08 10.02
C ARG A 67 -4.89 -4.80 10.43
N TRP A 68 -3.71 -4.56 9.91
CA TRP A 68 -2.95 -3.37 10.25
C TRP A 68 -2.94 -2.36 9.10
N VAL A 69 -3.47 -1.20 9.40
CA VAL A 69 -3.43 -0.04 8.51
C VAL A 69 -2.66 1.10 9.17
N PHE A 70 -2.11 1.98 8.37
CA PHE A 70 -1.36 3.14 8.82
C PHE A 70 -2.20 4.41 8.69
N ASN A 71 -2.33 5.14 9.78
CA ASN A 71 -2.91 6.47 9.78
C ASN A 71 -1.78 7.49 9.60
N GLN A 72 -1.67 8.07 8.41
CA GLN A 72 -0.65 9.06 8.10
C GLN A 72 -0.78 10.37 8.86
N GLU A 73 -2.00 10.75 9.28
CA GLU A 73 -2.22 12.00 9.99
C GLU A 73 -1.69 11.95 11.42
N THR A 74 -1.85 10.81 12.08
CA THR A 74 -1.42 10.60 13.46
C THR A 74 -0.12 9.81 13.58
N SER A 75 0.41 9.33 12.46
CA SER A 75 1.60 8.47 12.41
C SER A 75 1.47 7.22 13.29
N VAL A 76 0.27 6.65 13.37
CA VAL A 76 -0.04 5.50 14.23
C VAL A 76 -0.50 4.32 13.38
N ARG A 77 0.00 3.14 13.73
CA ARG A 77 -0.55 1.88 13.25
C ARG A 77 -1.84 1.57 13.99
N LEU A 78 -2.90 1.30 13.24
CA LEU A 78 -4.19 0.86 13.76
C LEU A 78 -4.32 -0.64 13.59
N ASP A 79 -4.76 -1.32 14.65
CA ASP A 79 -5.12 -2.74 14.65
C ASP A 79 -6.64 -2.88 14.57
N ASN A 80 -7.14 -3.48 13.51
CA ASN A 80 -8.57 -3.73 13.31
C ASN A 80 -9.07 -4.98 14.08
N GLY A 81 -8.34 -5.43 15.10
CA GLY A 81 -8.78 -6.47 16.02
C GLY A 81 -8.90 -7.87 15.42
N GLY A 82 -8.21 -8.15 14.35
CA GLY A 82 -8.26 -9.44 13.67
C GLY A 82 -9.43 -9.58 12.68
N THR A 83 -10.22 -8.56 12.50
CA THR A 83 -11.26 -8.51 11.47
C THR A 83 -10.72 -7.81 10.23
N TRP A 84 -10.24 -8.59 9.29
CA TRP A 84 -9.77 -8.09 8.00
C TRP A 84 -10.69 -8.59 6.88
N ALA A 85 -11.67 -7.79 6.54
CA ALA A 85 -12.59 -8.12 5.47
C ALA A 85 -11.88 -8.09 4.10
N GLY A 86 -12.08 -9.13 3.31
CA GLY A 86 -11.50 -9.24 1.96
C GLY A 86 -10.11 -9.88 1.90
N TYR A 87 -9.49 -10.19 3.04
CA TYR A 87 -8.15 -10.79 3.12
C TYR A 87 -8.15 -12.14 3.85
N ALA A 88 -9.20 -12.91 3.72
CA ALA A 88 -9.37 -14.18 4.41
C ALA A 88 -8.13 -15.07 4.25
N GLY A 89 -7.42 -15.27 5.34
CA GLY A 89 -6.20 -16.09 5.39
C GLY A 89 -4.93 -15.45 4.87
N GLY A 90 -4.91 -14.14 4.52
CA GLY A 90 -3.69 -13.61 3.92
C GLY A 90 -3.60 -12.10 3.74
N ASP A 91 -3.59 -11.33 4.82
CA ASP A 91 -3.37 -9.88 4.80
C ASP A 91 -1.88 -9.48 4.82
N THR A 92 -0.99 -10.45 4.75
CA THR A 92 0.45 -10.27 4.61
C THR A 92 0.96 -10.91 3.32
N GLY A 93 2.20 -10.65 2.96
CA GLY A 93 2.83 -11.21 1.77
C GLY A 93 2.84 -10.28 0.57
N ARG A 94 3.53 -10.71 -0.48
CA ARG A 94 3.93 -9.88 -1.63
C ARG A 94 2.80 -9.57 -2.62
N GLY A 95 1.77 -10.40 -2.65
CA GLY A 95 0.67 -10.25 -3.61
C GLY A 95 -0.13 -8.98 -3.37
N ALA A 96 -0.47 -8.29 -4.44
CA ALA A 96 -1.28 -7.09 -4.43
C ALA A 96 -2.77 -7.44 -4.57
N PRO A 97 -3.60 -7.21 -3.55
CA PRO A 97 -5.03 -7.48 -3.63
C PRO A 97 -5.75 -6.30 -4.30
N GLY A 98 -6.31 -6.53 -5.46
CA GLY A 98 -6.96 -5.47 -6.22
C GLY A 98 -6.00 -4.33 -6.54
N ASN A 99 -6.36 -3.11 -6.20
CA ASN A 99 -5.50 -1.94 -6.39
C ASN A 99 -4.61 -1.61 -5.18
N ALA A 100 -4.64 -2.39 -4.11
CA ALA A 100 -3.74 -2.22 -2.97
C ALA A 100 -2.35 -2.76 -3.27
N GLY A 101 -1.32 -2.19 -2.68
CA GLY A 101 0.05 -2.70 -2.74
C GLY A 101 0.27 -3.91 -1.84
N GLY A 102 1.06 -4.87 -2.30
CA GLY A 102 1.51 -6.02 -1.51
C GLY A 102 2.60 -5.64 -0.50
N GLY A 103 2.73 -6.41 0.57
CA GLY A 103 3.77 -6.25 1.56
C GLY A 103 5.15 -6.68 1.04
N GLY A 104 6.20 -6.14 1.63
CA GLY A 104 7.56 -6.65 1.43
C GLY A 104 7.80 -7.96 2.16
N ASP A 105 8.89 -8.62 1.85
CA ASP A 105 9.26 -9.88 2.45
C ASP A 105 10.65 -9.84 3.10
N ASN A 106 10.86 -10.71 4.07
CA ASN A 106 12.15 -11.04 4.67
C ASN A 106 12.41 -12.53 4.46
N ARG A 107 13.54 -12.91 3.92
CA ARG A 107 13.77 -14.30 3.58
C ARG A 107 14.72 -15.02 4.53
N ASN A 108 15.83 -14.45 4.83
CA ASN A 108 16.82 -14.95 5.78
C ASN A 108 17.88 -13.86 6.02
N GLY A 109 18.74 -14.02 6.98
CA GLY A 109 19.79 -13.05 7.30
C GLY A 109 20.74 -12.68 6.16
N THR A 110 20.48 -13.10 4.94
CA THR A 110 21.23 -12.72 3.74
C THR A 110 20.38 -11.93 2.73
N ARG A 111 19.05 -11.90 2.92
CA ARG A 111 18.10 -11.19 2.05
C ARG A 111 16.91 -10.77 2.88
N ASP A 112 16.86 -9.51 3.27
CA ASP A 112 15.89 -8.98 4.20
C ASP A 112 15.35 -7.63 3.76
N ASN A 113 14.27 -7.20 4.39
CA ASN A 113 13.71 -5.87 4.29
C ASN A 113 13.28 -5.47 2.87
N GLY A 114 12.60 -6.33 2.16
CA GLY A 114 11.95 -5.99 0.90
C GLY A 114 10.94 -4.85 1.07
N GLY A 115 10.91 -3.90 0.15
CA GLY A 115 9.95 -2.80 0.18
C GLY A 115 8.54 -3.25 -0.17
N GLY A 116 7.53 -2.59 0.39
CA GLY A 116 6.14 -2.77 0.00
C GLY A 116 5.84 -2.21 -1.39
N GLY A 117 4.90 -2.80 -2.10
CA GLY A 117 4.42 -2.32 -3.40
C GLY A 117 3.57 -1.08 -3.29
N GLY A 118 3.60 -0.21 -4.28
CA GLY A 118 2.72 0.96 -4.37
C GLY A 118 1.27 0.58 -4.66
N GLY A 119 0.33 1.40 -4.24
CA GLY A 119 -1.07 1.25 -4.65
C GLY A 119 -1.29 1.65 -6.12
N GLY A 120 -2.24 1.02 -6.77
CA GLY A 120 -2.66 1.35 -8.13
C GLY A 120 -3.92 2.22 -8.16
N ASN A 121 -4.16 2.84 -9.31
CA ASN A 121 -5.43 3.50 -9.67
C ASN A 121 -5.60 3.50 -11.19
N ALA A 122 -5.36 4.62 -11.89
CA ALA A 122 -5.40 4.68 -13.35
C ALA A 122 -4.29 3.83 -14.00
N THR A 123 -3.16 3.68 -13.29
CA THR A 123 -2.04 2.84 -13.68
C THR A 123 -1.72 1.82 -12.59
N PHE A 124 -0.92 0.83 -12.93
CA PHE A 124 -0.38 -0.10 -11.95
C PHE A 124 0.49 0.64 -10.92
N GLY A 125 0.43 0.23 -9.67
CA GLY A 125 1.38 0.62 -8.65
C GLY A 125 2.78 0.06 -8.96
N GLY A 126 3.82 0.75 -8.51
CA GLY A 126 5.19 0.28 -8.63
C GLY A 126 5.48 -0.91 -7.73
N PHE A 127 6.44 -1.75 -8.13
CA PHE A 127 7.02 -2.73 -7.22
C PHE A 127 7.73 -2.03 -6.06
N GLY A 128 7.79 -2.71 -4.92
CA GLY A 128 8.60 -2.30 -3.79
C GLY A 128 10.09 -2.22 -4.13
N ALA A 129 10.84 -1.57 -3.27
CA ALA A 129 12.28 -1.51 -3.39
C ALA A 129 12.93 -2.87 -3.09
N TYR A 130 14.12 -3.08 -3.64
CA TYR A 130 14.96 -4.21 -3.27
C TYR A 130 15.33 -4.10 -1.78
N GLY A 131 15.27 -5.23 -1.09
CA GLY A 131 15.72 -5.31 0.27
C GLY A 131 17.25 -5.31 0.39
N TRP A 132 17.72 -5.53 1.62
CA TRP A 132 19.12 -5.73 1.90
C TRP A 132 19.56 -7.12 1.40
N LYS A 133 20.77 -7.18 0.87
CA LYS A 133 21.44 -8.40 0.44
C LYS A 133 22.82 -8.48 1.09
N ASN A 134 23.27 -9.67 1.41
CA ASN A 134 24.54 -9.95 2.07
C ASN A 134 25.68 -9.08 1.51
N GLY A 135 26.18 -8.14 2.33
CA GLY A 135 27.22 -7.19 1.96
C GLY A 135 26.77 -5.77 1.56
N GLY A 136 25.47 -5.45 1.62
CA GLY A 136 24.97 -4.08 1.43
C GLY A 136 23.86 -3.93 0.37
N TRP A 137 23.41 -2.68 0.18
CA TRP A 137 22.33 -2.31 -0.73
C TRP A 137 22.73 -2.34 -2.21
N ALA A 138 24.01 -2.27 -2.49
CA ALA A 138 24.55 -2.13 -3.84
C ALA A 138 25.17 -3.44 -4.28
N GLY A 139 24.42 -4.29 -4.94
CA GLY A 139 24.94 -5.48 -5.58
C GLY A 139 24.22 -5.72 -6.89
N THR A 140 24.72 -6.61 -7.69
CA THR A 140 23.97 -7.12 -8.84
C THR A 140 22.77 -7.91 -8.30
N PHE A 141 21.58 -7.37 -8.48
CA PHE A 141 20.37 -8.07 -8.12
C PHE A 141 20.11 -9.23 -9.08
N THR A 142 19.79 -10.38 -8.53
CA THR A 142 19.38 -11.56 -9.31
C THR A 142 17.86 -11.67 -9.33
N VAL A 143 17.32 -12.53 -10.19
CA VAL A 143 15.87 -12.79 -10.21
C VAL A 143 15.35 -13.22 -8.83
N ALA A 144 16.16 -13.94 -8.05
CA ALA A 144 15.80 -14.34 -6.69
C ALA A 144 15.71 -13.15 -5.71
N ASP A 145 16.39 -12.04 -5.99
CA ASP A 145 16.32 -10.84 -5.16
C ASP A 145 15.03 -10.04 -5.41
N PHE A 146 14.44 -10.19 -6.60
CA PHE A 146 13.14 -9.60 -6.92
C PHE A 146 12.00 -10.20 -6.09
N ASP A 147 12.21 -11.39 -5.57
CA ASP A 147 11.20 -12.14 -4.83
C ASP A 147 10.86 -11.55 -3.45
N LEU A 148 11.58 -10.56 -2.97
CA LEU A 148 11.31 -9.90 -1.69
C LEU A 148 10.44 -8.65 -1.81
N ARG A 149 10.26 -8.14 -3.02
CA ARG A 149 9.51 -6.91 -3.25
C ARG A 149 8.01 -7.15 -3.24
N GLY A 150 7.28 -6.30 -2.55
CA GLY A 150 5.83 -6.21 -2.68
C GLY A 150 5.43 -5.87 -4.12
N ILE A 151 4.38 -6.49 -4.62
CA ILE A 151 3.83 -6.25 -5.95
C ILE A 151 2.96 -5.00 -5.89
N GLY A 152 3.03 -4.17 -6.92
CA GLY A 152 2.16 -3.00 -7.05
C GLY A 152 0.70 -3.37 -7.33
N GLY A 153 -0.20 -2.57 -6.80
CA GLY A 153 -1.64 -2.74 -6.99
C GLY A 153 -2.07 -2.64 -8.45
N ALA A 154 -3.12 -3.36 -8.81
CA ALA A 154 -3.64 -3.38 -10.17
C ALA A 154 -4.16 -2.02 -10.62
N ALA A 155 -4.03 -1.75 -11.92
CA ALA A 155 -4.66 -0.60 -12.55
C ALA A 155 -6.18 -0.78 -12.61
N PHE A 156 -6.87 0.31 -12.32
CA PHE A 156 -8.31 0.44 -12.54
C PHE A 156 -8.56 1.48 -13.62
N ALA A 157 -8.05 1.21 -14.80
CA ALA A 157 -8.36 2.00 -16.00
C ALA A 157 -9.81 1.75 -16.42
N SER A 158 -10.74 2.37 -15.72
CA SER A 158 -12.12 2.43 -16.21
C SER A 158 -12.25 3.68 -17.07
N PRO A 159 -12.70 3.59 -18.32
CA PRO A 159 -13.06 4.78 -19.06
C PRO A 159 -14.14 5.51 -18.25
N ALA A 160 -13.81 6.70 -17.77
CA ALA A 160 -14.77 7.56 -17.11
C ALA A 160 -16.02 7.74 -18.02
N PRO A 161 -17.23 7.83 -17.47
CA PRO A 161 -17.55 8.06 -16.06
C PRO A 161 -18.18 6.86 -15.33
N ALA A 162 -18.08 5.65 -15.84
CA ALA A 162 -18.86 4.51 -15.34
C ALA A 162 -18.41 4.04 -13.93
N ARG A 163 -17.16 4.27 -13.55
CA ARG A 163 -16.64 3.91 -12.24
C ARG A 163 -15.46 4.79 -11.85
N VAL A 164 -15.53 5.34 -10.65
CA VAL A 164 -14.43 6.05 -10.02
C VAL A 164 -14.02 5.28 -8.78
N VAL A 165 -12.74 5.01 -8.64
CA VAL A 165 -12.17 4.26 -7.50
C VAL A 165 -11.10 5.12 -6.85
N MET A 166 -11.05 5.13 -5.53
CA MET A 166 -9.96 5.76 -4.78
C MET A 166 -8.64 5.05 -5.06
N GLY A 167 -7.55 5.79 -4.98
CA GLY A 167 -6.22 5.22 -5.09
C GLY A 167 -5.98 4.16 -4.00
N GLY A 168 -5.37 3.04 -4.37
CA GLY A 168 -4.98 1.99 -3.44
C GLY A 168 -3.90 2.46 -2.48
N GLY A 169 -3.88 1.92 -1.27
CA GLY A 169 -2.79 2.14 -0.32
C GLY A 169 -1.52 1.40 -0.75
N GLY A 170 -0.37 1.87 -0.31
CA GLY A 170 0.92 1.19 -0.46
C GLY A 170 1.12 0.13 0.62
N GLY A 171 1.72 -1.00 0.27
CA GLY A 171 2.07 -2.07 1.20
C GLY A 171 3.19 -1.66 2.17
N ALA A 172 3.29 -2.34 3.30
CA ALA A 172 4.38 -2.13 4.24
C ALA A 172 5.67 -2.80 3.76
N GLY A 173 6.81 -2.18 4.03
CA GLY A 173 8.12 -2.79 3.87
C GLY A 173 8.44 -3.79 4.97
N GLY A 174 9.33 -4.74 4.67
CA GLY A 174 9.89 -5.62 5.66
C GLY A 174 10.70 -4.84 6.70
N ASN A 175 10.63 -5.26 7.94
CA ASN A 175 11.41 -4.70 9.03
C ASN A 175 11.76 -5.81 10.03
N ASN A 176 13.03 -6.19 10.09
CA ASN A 176 13.53 -7.20 11.01
C ASN A 176 14.56 -6.66 12.02
N ASN A 177 14.88 -5.39 12.00
CA ASN A 177 15.89 -4.80 12.85
C ASN A 177 15.32 -4.47 14.23
N SER A 178 15.86 -5.09 15.27
CA SER A 178 15.52 -4.75 16.64
C SER A 178 15.83 -3.29 16.95
N GLY A 179 14.91 -2.60 17.58
CA GLY A 179 15.08 -1.19 17.99
C GLY A 179 14.66 -0.15 16.91
N ALA A 180 14.36 -0.58 15.69
CA ALA A 180 13.73 0.31 14.72
C ALA A 180 12.24 0.44 15.02
N ASP A 181 11.70 1.67 14.90
CA ASP A 181 10.26 1.86 14.95
C ASP A 181 9.60 1.20 13.73
N PRO A 182 8.77 0.16 13.92
CA PRO A 182 8.15 -0.56 12.81
C PRO A 182 7.27 0.35 11.95
N VAL A 183 6.75 1.42 12.53
CA VAL A 183 5.87 2.37 11.83
C VAL A 183 6.58 3.02 10.63
N ASN A 184 7.90 3.18 10.68
CA ASN A 184 8.68 3.81 9.62
C ASN A 184 8.68 3.04 8.29
N SER A 185 8.36 1.75 8.30
CA SER A 185 8.21 0.96 7.08
C SER A 185 6.76 0.82 6.60
N SER A 186 5.84 1.59 7.18
CA SER A 186 4.43 1.61 6.77
C SER A 186 4.24 2.18 5.37
N GLY A 187 3.22 1.71 4.69
CA GLY A 187 2.84 2.21 3.37
C GLY A 187 2.06 3.52 3.43
N GLY A 188 2.15 4.30 2.36
CA GLY A 188 1.38 5.54 2.21
C GLY A 188 -0.07 5.29 1.78
N ALA A 189 -0.95 6.22 2.10
CA ALA A 189 -2.33 6.18 1.61
C ALA A 189 -2.42 6.63 0.15
N GLY A 190 -3.41 6.11 -0.55
CA GLY A 190 -3.74 6.51 -1.91
C GLY A 190 -4.43 7.87 -2.00
N GLY A 191 -4.65 8.35 -3.21
CA GLY A 191 -5.43 9.56 -3.47
C GLY A 191 -6.93 9.33 -3.30
N GLY A 192 -7.64 10.34 -2.82
CA GLY A 192 -9.10 10.36 -2.76
C GLY A 192 -9.75 10.65 -4.12
N VAL A 193 -11.04 10.94 -4.10
CA VAL A 193 -11.85 11.21 -5.29
C VAL A 193 -12.49 12.59 -5.16
N VAL A 194 -12.42 13.35 -6.24
CA VAL A 194 -13.20 14.59 -6.41
C VAL A 194 -14.17 14.41 -7.56
N ILE A 195 -15.44 14.63 -7.32
CA ILE A 195 -16.50 14.62 -8.31
C ILE A 195 -17.08 16.01 -8.38
N VAL A 196 -17.01 16.62 -9.57
CA VAL A 196 -17.59 17.95 -9.80
C VAL A 196 -18.65 17.85 -10.87
N ARG A 197 -19.83 18.33 -10.57
CA ARG A 197 -20.91 18.58 -11.53
C ARG A 197 -21.23 20.07 -11.50
N ALA A 198 -21.03 20.74 -12.61
CA ALA A 198 -21.34 22.16 -12.78
C ALA A 198 -21.76 22.45 -14.22
N GLY A 199 -22.55 23.46 -14.43
CA GLY A 199 -22.91 23.93 -15.77
C GLY A 199 -21.68 24.49 -16.51
N SER A 200 -20.81 25.18 -15.79
CA SER A 200 -19.50 25.66 -16.26
C SER A 200 -18.51 25.75 -15.12
N MET A 201 -17.21 25.84 -15.44
CA MET A 201 -16.14 26.04 -14.48
C MET A 201 -15.22 27.16 -14.94
N SER A 202 -14.80 28.02 -14.01
CA SER A 202 -13.87 29.12 -14.26
C SER A 202 -12.92 29.33 -13.06
N GLY A 203 -11.99 30.25 -13.20
CA GLY A 203 -11.07 30.66 -12.14
C GLY A 203 -9.98 29.61 -11.79
N VAL A 204 -9.58 28.78 -12.75
CA VAL A 204 -8.53 27.77 -12.60
C VAL A 204 -7.16 28.43 -12.78
#